data_f2728efab17ab491015899336d018c50
#
_entry.id   f2728efab17ab491015899336d018c50
#
_cell.length_a   1.000
_cell.length_b   1.000
_cell.length_c   1.000
_cell.angle_alpha   90.00
_cell.angle_beta   90.00
_cell.angle_gamma   90.00
#
_symmetry.space_group_name_H-M   'P 1'
#
loop_
_entity.id
_entity.type
_entity.pdbx_description
1 polymer ?
#
loop_
_entity_poly.entity_id
_entity_poly.type
_entity_poly.pdbx_seq_one_letter_code
_entity_poly.pdbx_strand_id
1 'polypeptide(L)'
;MHIHLGLKHKRMRQEKEARGEPSTPPTANSRYIRFLDRTTFIAGVVGPFTVLPQIYQIFITHQAAGVSAISWLLMFIVTFPWIFYGIAHRDKTIIASFILWEVANALVVIGAIIYR
;
A
#
# COMPACT_ATOMS: atom_id res chain seq x y z
N MET A 1 -3.67 -9.43 -17.10
CA MET A 1 -2.69 -9.38 -18.19
C MET A 1 -1.25 -9.32 -17.72
N HIS A 2 -0.94 -8.64 -16.62
CA HIS A 2 0.43 -8.63 -16.06
C HIS A 2 0.93 -9.99 -15.59
N ILE A 3 0.04 -10.93 -15.26
CA ILE A 3 0.36 -12.28 -14.82
C ILE A 3 1.05 -13.09 -15.93
N HIS A 4 0.62 -12.94 -17.18
CA HIS A 4 1.23 -13.63 -18.33
C HIS A 4 2.65 -13.17 -18.61
N LEU A 5 2.94 -11.88 -18.45
CA LEU A 5 4.28 -11.33 -18.64
C LEU A 5 5.26 -11.82 -17.57
N GLY A 6 4.82 -11.89 -16.32
CA GLY A 6 5.64 -12.41 -15.22
C GLY A 6 5.99 -13.89 -15.39
N LEU A 7 5.04 -14.72 -15.83
CA LEU A 7 5.27 -16.13 -16.11
C LEU A 7 6.21 -16.31 -17.29
N LYS A 8 6.08 -15.50 -18.34
CA LYS A 8 6.96 -15.52 -19.51
C LYS A 8 8.41 -15.18 -19.14
N HIS A 9 8.61 -14.18 -18.30
CA HIS A 9 9.94 -13.81 -17.81
C HIS A 9 10.57 -14.91 -16.95
N LYS A 10 9.82 -15.54 -16.05
CA LYS A 10 10.29 -16.68 -15.24
C LYS A 10 10.66 -17.86 -16.12
N ARG A 11 9.86 -18.16 -17.12
CA ARG A 11 10.10 -19.26 -18.06
C ARG A 11 11.37 -19.04 -18.88
N MET A 12 11.54 -17.82 -19.42
CA MET A 12 12.76 -17.45 -20.14
C MET A 12 14.01 -17.52 -19.27
N ARG A 13 13.90 -17.13 -17.99
CA ARG A 13 15.02 -17.24 -17.05
C ARG A 13 15.38 -18.69 -16.79
N GLN A 14 14.39 -19.56 -16.55
CA GLN A 14 14.59 -20.99 -16.35
C GLN A 14 15.20 -21.65 -17.59
N GLU A 15 14.75 -21.27 -18.78
CA GLU A 15 15.30 -21.77 -20.04
C GLU A 15 16.76 -21.36 -20.24
N LYS A 16 17.13 -20.14 -19.86
CA LYS A 16 18.52 -19.67 -19.88
C LYS A 16 19.39 -20.41 -18.87
N GLU A 17 18.89 -20.65 -17.68
CA GLU A 17 19.58 -21.43 -16.65
C GLU A 17 19.78 -22.88 -17.10
N ALA A 18 18.78 -23.48 -17.75
CA ALA A 18 18.86 -24.82 -18.29
C ALA A 18 19.86 -24.95 -19.46
N ARG A 19 20.10 -23.86 -20.19
CA ARG A 19 21.10 -23.81 -21.28
C ARG A 19 22.52 -23.56 -20.80
N GLY A 20 22.74 -23.36 -19.49
CA GLY A 20 24.03 -23.03 -18.94
C GLY A 20 24.50 -21.62 -19.29
N GLU A 21 23.60 -20.76 -19.77
CA GLU A 21 23.92 -19.34 -19.99
C GLU A 21 24.14 -18.64 -18.64
N PRO A 22 25.18 -17.80 -18.51
CA PRO A 22 25.42 -17.11 -17.24
C PRO A 22 24.20 -16.26 -16.90
N SER A 23 23.65 -16.49 -15.68
CA SER A 23 22.64 -15.59 -15.13
C SER A 23 23.22 -14.19 -15.16
N THR A 24 22.48 -13.26 -15.75
CA THR A 24 22.85 -11.83 -15.74
C THR A 24 23.18 -11.43 -14.30
N PRO A 25 24.40 -10.92 -14.04
CA PRO A 25 24.75 -10.42 -12.71
C PRO A 25 23.73 -9.37 -12.29
N PRO A 26 23.47 -9.20 -10.97
CA PRO A 26 22.56 -8.16 -10.51
C PRO A 26 23.00 -6.83 -11.12
N THR A 27 22.22 -6.35 -12.09
CA THR A 27 22.47 -5.08 -12.77
C THR A 27 22.21 -3.92 -11.79
N ALA A 28 22.72 -2.73 -12.11
CA ALA A 28 22.39 -1.49 -11.39
C ALA A 28 20.86 -1.34 -11.19
N ASN A 29 20.05 -1.86 -12.15
CA ASN A 29 18.60 -1.89 -12.08
C ASN A 29 18.06 -2.72 -10.92
N SER A 30 18.70 -3.84 -10.53
CA SER A 30 18.23 -4.63 -9.39
C SER A 30 18.52 -3.96 -8.04
N ARG A 31 19.58 -3.18 -7.91
CA ARG A 31 19.84 -2.35 -6.73
C ARG A 31 18.84 -1.20 -6.64
N TYR A 32 18.51 -0.58 -7.76
CA TYR A 32 17.52 0.47 -7.86
C TYR A 32 16.13 -0.05 -7.48
N ILE A 33 15.75 -1.23 -7.98
CA ILE A 33 14.47 -1.86 -7.66
C ILE A 33 14.38 -2.19 -6.17
N ARG A 34 15.44 -2.73 -5.57
CA ARG A 34 15.47 -3.00 -4.11
C ARG A 34 15.34 -1.72 -3.29
N PHE A 35 16.00 -0.65 -3.73
CA PHE A 35 15.88 0.66 -3.09
C PHE A 35 14.44 1.16 -3.16
N LEU A 36 13.80 1.08 -4.33
CA LEU A 36 12.40 1.47 -4.52
C LEU A 36 11.46 0.62 -3.68
N ASP A 37 11.65 -0.70 -3.65
CA ASP A 37 10.82 -1.61 -2.86
C ASP A 37 10.90 -1.27 -1.37
N ARG A 38 12.11 -1.03 -0.85
CA ARG A 38 12.32 -0.66 0.54
C ARG A 38 11.71 0.70 0.86
N THR A 39 11.96 1.69 0.01
CA THR A 39 11.41 3.04 0.17
C THR A 39 9.89 3.03 0.12
N THR A 40 9.32 2.30 -0.82
CA THR A 40 7.87 2.17 -0.99
C THR A 40 7.25 1.45 0.21
N PHE A 41 7.89 0.41 0.73
CA PHE A 41 7.43 -0.27 1.94
C PHE A 41 7.39 0.67 3.14
N ILE A 42 8.47 1.41 3.37
CA ILE A 42 8.56 2.38 4.47
C ILE A 42 7.49 3.46 4.30
N ALA A 43 7.37 4.04 3.12
CA ALA A 43 6.36 5.06 2.83
C ALA A 43 4.94 4.52 3.01
N GLY A 44 4.70 3.29 2.59
CA GLY A 44 3.39 2.64 2.72
C GLY A 44 2.99 2.38 4.17
N VAL A 45 3.95 2.07 5.04
CA VAL A 45 3.70 1.86 6.47
C VAL A 45 3.60 3.20 7.22
N VAL A 46 4.50 4.14 6.91
CA VAL A 46 4.54 5.46 7.57
C VAL A 46 3.38 6.35 7.12
N GLY A 47 2.97 6.24 5.85
CA GLY A 47 1.92 7.08 5.27
C GLY A 47 0.65 7.17 6.12
N PRO A 48 0.03 6.05 6.51
CA PRO A 48 -1.17 6.08 7.36
C PRO A 48 -0.96 6.76 8.71
N PHE A 49 0.24 6.69 9.28
CA PHE A 49 0.56 7.36 10.54
C PHE A 49 0.55 8.88 10.43
N THR A 50 0.64 9.43 9.22
CA THR A 50 0.53 10.89 9.00
C THR A 50 -0.86 11.42 9.33
N VAL A 51 -1.86 10.55 9.40
CA VAL A 51 -3.23 10.92 9.78
C VAL A 51 -3.41 10.97 11.30
N LEU A 52 -2.49 10.41 12.08
CA LEU A 52 -2.59 10.38 13.54
C LEU A 52 -2.77 11.77 14.19
N PRO A 53 -2.07 12.83 13.76
CA PRO A 53 -2.30 14.16 14.33
C PRO A 53 -3.75 14.63 14.17
N GLN A 54 -4.38 14.33 13.04
CA GLN A 54 -5.78 14.69 12.81
C GLN A 54 -6.73 13.87 13.68
N ILE A 55 -6.49 12.55 13.78
CA ILE A 55 -7.27 11.68 14.66
C ILE A 55 -7.17 12.15 16.11
N TYR A 56 -5.95 12.41 16.56
CA TYR A 56 -5.69 12.93 17.90
C TYR A 56 -6.48 14.22 18.15
N GLN A 57 -6.40 15.18 17.24
CA GLN A 57 -7.10 16.46 17.36
C GLN A 57 -8.61 16.28 17.47
N ILE A 58 -9.20 15.43 16.63
CA ILE A 58 -10.65 15.19 16.65
C ILE A 58 -11.09 14.60 18.00
N PHE A 59 -10.40 13.55 18.46
CA PHE A 59 -10.82 12.81 19.65
C PHE A 59 -10.47 13.54 20.95
N ILE A 60 -9.40 14.33 20.99
CA ILE A 60 -9.02 15.08 22.19
C ILE A 60 -9.82 16.37 22.32
N THR A 61 -10.01 17.11 21.22
CA THR A 61 -10.75 18.37 21.24
C THR A 61 -12.26 18.18 21.17
N HIS A 62 -12.73 16.97 20.83
CA HIS A 62 -14.14 16.67 20.55
C HIS A 62 -14.74 17.57 19.47
N GLN A 63 -13.92 17.96 18.51
CA GLN A 63 -14.33 18.81 17.41
C GLN A 63 -13.81 18.25 16.08
N ALA A 64 -14.72 18.16 15.13
CA ALA A 64 -14.40 17.77 13.77
C ALA A 64 -14.79 18.85 12.75
N ALA A 65 -14.77 20.11 13.18
CA ALA A 65 -15.05 21.24 12.29
C ALA A 65 -14.06 21.25 11.12
N GLY A 66 -14.57 21.38 9.91
CA GLY A 66 -13.76 21.37 8.69
C GLY A 66 -13.38 19.98 8.20
N VAL A 67 -13.73 18.91 8.90
CA VAL A 67 -13.48 17.54 8.46
C VAL A 67 -14.70 17.00 7.73
N SER A 68 -14.52 16.63 6.46
CA SER A 68 -15.62 16.08 5.65
C SER A 68 -15.75 14.58 5.89
N ALA A 69 -16.78 14.17 6.63
CA ALA A 69 -17.08 12.77 6.86
C ALA A 69 -17.31 12.01 5.55
N ILE A 70 -17.98 12.66 4.58
CA ILE A 70 -18.25 12.07 3.27
C ILE A 70 -16.96 11.80 2.50
N SER A 71 -16.03 12.74 2.47
CA SER A 71 -14.75 12.56 1.78
C SER A 71 -13.95 11.40 2.37
N TRP A 72 -13.88 11.29 3.67
CA TRP A 72 -13.16 10.21 4.34
C TRP A 72 -13.87 8.85 4.17
N LEU A 73 -15.20 8.86 4.14
CA LEU A 73 -15.99 7.64 3.83
C LEU A 73 -15.71 7.16 2.40
N LEU A 74 -15.67 8.09 1.44
CA LEU A 74 -15.32 7.75 0.07
C LEU A 74 -13.91 7.20 -0.03
N MET A 75 -12.95 7.79 0.69
CA MET A 75 -11.58 7.25 0.77
C MET A 75 -11.57 5.84 1.34
N PHE A 76 -12.34 5.59 2.38
CA PHE A 76 -12.49 4.25 2.95
C PHE A 76 -12.98 3.24 1.90
N ILE A 77 -14.01 3.63 1.15
CA ILE A 77 -14.62 2.77 0.13
C ILE A 77 -13.63 2.48 -1.01
N VAL A 78 -12.93 3.49 -1.52
CA VAL A 78 -12.03 3.32 -2.67
C VAL A 78 -10.71 2.64 -2.33
N THR A 79 -10.29 2.69 -1.07
CA THR A 79 -9.07 2.01 -0.63
C THR A 79 -9.31 0.54 -0.29
N PHE A 80 -10.53 0.17 0.03
CA PHE A 80 -10.88 -1.19 0.43
C PHE A 80 -10.53 -2.26 -0.62
N PRO A 81 -10.81 -2.07 -1.92
CA PRO A 81 -10.45 -3.04 -2.95
C PRO A 81 -8.95 -3.31 -3.05
N TRP A 82 -8.11 -2.37 -2.65
CA TRP A 82 -6.66 -2.52 -2.70
C TRP A 82 -6.16 -3.63 -1.77
N ILE A 83 -6.87 -3.89 -0.66
CA ILE A 83 -6.52 -5.00 0.24
C ILE A 83 -6.69 -6.34 -0.49
N PHE A 84 -7.80 -6.51 -1.20
CA PHE A 84 -8.05 -7.72 -1.99
C PHE A 84 -7.05 -7.86 -3.15
N TYR A 85 -6.71 -6.74 -3.78
CA TYR A 85 -5.66 -6.71 -4.81
C TYR A 85 -4.32 -7.18 -4.24
N GLY A 86 -3.94 -6.68 -3.08
CA GLY A 86 -2.71 -7.09 -2.39
C GLY A 86 -2.71 -8.56 -2.03
N ILE A 87 -3.83 -9.08 -1.54
CA ILE A 87 -3.98 -10.50 -1.20
C ILE A 87 -3.85 -11.37 -2.47
N ALA A 88 -4.53 -10.99 -3.55
CA ALA A 88 -4.49 -11.73 -4.81
C ALA A 88 -3.09 -11.77 -5.42
N HIS A 89 -2.34 -10.68 -5.29
CA HIS A 89 -0.97 -10.57 -5.80
C HIS A 89 0.11 -10.97 -4.78
N ARG A 90 -0.30 -11.38 -3.58
CA ARG A 90 0.60 -11.75 -2.48
C ARG A 90 1.62 -10.66 -2.17
N ASP A 91 1.18 -9.41 -2.23
CA ASP A 91 2.00 -8.24 -1.97
C ASP A 91 1.79 -7.76 -0.53
N LYS A 92 2.74 -8.10 0.35
CA LYS A 92 2.67 -7.76 1.77
C LYS A 92 2.69 -6.25 2.00
N THR A 93 3.39 -5.50 1.16
CA THR A 93 3.47 -4.04 1.27
C THR A 93 2.09 -3.41 1.05
N ILE A 94 1.39 -3.83 0.00
CA ILE A 94 0.05 -3.34 -0.30
C ILE A 94 -0.92 -3.73 0.81
N ILE A 95 -0.89 -5.00 1.25
CA ILE A 95 -1.77 -5.48 2.32
C ILE A 95 -1.58 -4.66 3.59
N ALA A 96 -0.34 -4.55 4.07
CA ALA A 96 -0.03 -3.83 5.31
C ALA A 96 -0.40 -2.35 5.22
N SER A 97 -0.01 -1.70 4.12
CA SER A 97 -0.28 -0.28 3.90
C SER A 97 -1.79 0.02 3.90
N PHE A 98 -2.56 -0.73 3.12
CA PHE A 98 -3.99 -0.42 2.97
C PHE A 98 -4.82 -0.86 4.16
N ILE A 99 -4.42 -1.87 4.93
CA ILE A 99 -5.05 -2.18 6.22
C ILE A 99 -4.87 -1.00 7.18
N LEU A 100 -3.66 -0.44 7.27
CA LEU A 100 -3.39 0.73 8.11
C LEU A 100 -4.20 1.95 7.64
N TRP A 101 -4.27 2.18 6.33
CA TRP A 101 -5.09 3.25 5.76
C TRP A 101 -6.57 3.07 6.07
N GLU A 102 -7.09 1.85 6.01
CA GLU A 102 -8.49 1.57 6.33
C GLU A 102 -8.81 1.87 7.79
N VAL A 103 -7.93 1.47 8.70
CA VAL A 103 -8.09 1.80 10.12
C VAL A 103 -8.08 3.31 10.34
N ALA A 104 -7.14 4.02 9.73
CA ALA A 104 -7.04 5.48 9.84
C ALA A 104 -8.29 6.17 9.26
N ASN A 105 -8.73 5.76 8.06
CA ASN A 105 -9.92 6.31 7.43
C ASN A 105 -11.16 6.07 8.29
N ALA A 106 -11.33 4.87 8.83
CA ALA A 106 -12.43 4.52 9.70
C ALA A 106 -12.47 5.38 10.95
N LEU A 107 -11.33 5.60 11.60
CA LEU A 107 -11.23 6.43 12.79
C LEU A 107 -11.61 7.88 12.51
N VAL A 108 -11.17 8.43 11.37
CA VAL A 108 -11.55 9.81 10.99
C VAL A 108 -13.03 9.90 10.70
N VAL A 109 -13.62 8.93 10.00
CA VAL A 109 -15.06 8.91 9.72
C VAL A 109 -15.86 8.85 11.02
N ILE A 110 -15.50 7.95 11.93
CA ILE A 110 -16.17 7.80 13.23
C ILE A 110 -16.08 9.12 14.02
N GLY A 111 -14.88 9.68 14.13
CA GLY A 111 -14.68 10.95 14.83
C GLY A 111 -15.44 12.11 14.19
N ALA A 112 -15.48 12.18 12.86
CA ALA A 112 -16.20 13.22 12.14
C ALA A 112 -17.72 13.13 12.34
N ILE A 113 -18.26 11.92 12.52
CA ILE A 113 -19.69 11.72 12.78
C ILE A 113 -20.02 12.02 14.24
N ILE A 114 -19.20 11.55 15.18
CA ILE A 114 -19.46 11.70 16.62
C ILE A 114 -19.29 13.17 17.06
N TYR A 115 -18.28 13.85 16.56
CA TYR A 115 -17.90 15.19 17.02
C TYR A 115 -18.20 16.29 15.99
N ARG A 116 -19.32 16.19 15.35
CA ARG A 116 -19.79 17.24 14.42
C ARG A 116 -19.81 18.62 15.05
#